data_cb3032fda083cc1251f5e9e540f093c7
#
_entry.id   cb3032fda083cc1251f5e9e540f093c7
#
_cell.length_a   1.000
_cell.length_b   1.000
_cell.length_c   1.000
_cell.angle_alpha   90.00
_cell.angle_beta   90.00
_cell.angle_gamma   90.00
#
_symmetry.space_group_name_H-M   'P 1'
#
loop_
_entity.id
_entity.type
_entity.pdbx_description
1 polymer ?
#
loop_
_entity_poly.entity_id
_entity_poly.type
_entity_poly.pdbx_seq_one_letter_code
_entity_poly.pdbx_strand_id
1 'polypeptide(L)'
;MRTGLKVLAAAALCAPLLAGCVIYSNEAGENVRVNVTDKDAPAAEAIRSARFADGALVVRVDSNGCTQASDFELSVVDGAPAEITVRRVREDLCKALAPDGVELRWSYADLGLEPGAPARILNPLK
;
A
#
# COMPACT_ATOMS: atom_id res chain seq x y z
N MET A 1 -69.30 -33.38 -25.54
CA MET A 1 -69.32 -31.93 -25.41
C MET A 1 -68.25 -31.48 -24.49
N ARG A 2 -67.18 -30.99 -25.05
CA ARG A 2 -66.29 -29.93 -24.47
C ARG A 2 -65.69 -30.18 -23.11
N THR A 3 -64.67 -30.88 -23.10
CA THR A 3 -63.72 -30.87 -21.99
C THR A 3 -62.48 -30.16 -22.45
N GLY A 4 -62.32 -28.94 -21.99
CA GLY A 4 -61.10 -28.16 -22.17
C GLY A 4 -60.03 -28.67 -21.21
N LEU A 5 -59.05 -29.29 -21.77
CA LEU A 5 -57.89 -29.75 -21.03
C LEU A 5 -56.96 -28.54 -20.81
N LYS A 6 -56.95 -28.01 -19.62
CA LYS A 6 -55.99 -26.99 -19.20
C LYS A 6 -54.72 -27.70 -18.75
N VAL A 7 -53.76 -27.70 -19.63
CA VAL A 7 -52.38 -28.09 -19.26
C VAL A 7 -51.75 -26.95 -18.51
N LEU A 8 -51.57 -27.14 -17.22
CA LEU A 8 -50.74 -26.27 -16.40
C LEU A 8 -49.30 -26.72 -16.56
N ALA A 9 -48.55 -26.00 -17.36
CA ALA A 9 -47.12 -26.12 -17.43
C ALA A 9 -46.51 -25.43 -16.21
N ALA A 10 -46.12 -26.20 -15.23
CA ALA A 10 -45.31 -25.70 -14.14
C ALA A 10 -43.88 -25.55 -14.64
N ALA A 11 -43.50 -24.34 -15.03
CA ALA A 11 -42.12 -24.01 -15.29
C ALA A 11 -41.39 -23.84 -13.97
N ALA A 12 -40.65 -24.86 -13.60
CA ALA A 12 -39.70 -24.74 -12.51
C ALA A 12 -38.55 -23.82 -12.94
N LEU A 13 -38.56 -22.60 -12.48
CA LEU A 13 -37.40 -21.71 -12.60
C LEU A 13 -36.32 -22.19 -11.63
N CYS A 14 -35.42 -23.01 -12.11
CA CYS A 14 -34.12 -23.18 -11.47
C CYS A 14 -33.29 -21.91 -11.74
N ALA A 15 -33.31 -20.97 -10.84
CA ALA A 15 -32.35 -19.88 -10.84
C ALA A 15 -31.00 -20.45 -10.38
N PRO A 16 -29.96 -20.45 -11.20
CA PRO A 16 -28.63 -20.73 -10.71
C PRO A 16 -28.21 -19.54 -9.84
N LEU A 17 -28.02 -19.80 -8.55
CA LEU A 17 -27.32 -18.89 -7.67
C LEU A 17 -25.86 -18.87 -8.13
N LEU A 18 -25.56 -18.06 -9.10
CA LEU A 18 -24.20 -17.66 -9.40
C LEU A 18 -23.74 -16.77 -8.23
N ALA A 19 -23.18 -17.40 -7.22
CA ALA A 19 -22.34 -16.69 -6.28
C ALA A 19 -21.14 -16.17 -7.06
N GLY A 20 -21.35 -15.08 -7.79
CA GLY A 20 -20.28 -14.36 -8.44
C GLY A 20 -19.42 -13.77 -7.36
N CYS A 21 -18.19 -14.26 -7.22
CA CYS A 21 -17.16 -13.49 -6.56
C CYS A 21 -17.03 -12.20 -7.35
N VAL A 22 -17.56 -11.13 -6.81
CA VAL A 22 -17.35 -9.79 -7.35
C VAL A 22 -15.90 -9.45 -7.05
N ILE A 23 -15.03 -9.67 -8.00
CA ILE A 23 -13.71 -9.09 -7.97
C ILE A 23 -13.90 -7.61 -8.28
N TYR A 24 -13.88 -6.81 -7.27
CA TYR A 24 -13.81 -5.36 -7.42
C TYR A 24 -12.42 -5.02 -7.93
N SER A 25 -12.26 -4.95 -9.22
CA SER A 25 -11.13 -4.25 -9.81
C SER A 25 -11.51 -2.78 -9.92
N ASN A 26 -11.06 -1.99 -8.97
CA ASN A 26 -11.10 -0.55 -9.12
C ASN A 26 -10.10 -0.16 -10.19
N GLU A 27 -10.59 0.13 -11.39
CA GLU A 27 -9.78 0.60 -12.51
C GLU A 27 -9.34 2.06 -12.38
N ALA A 28 -9.52 2.66 -11.25
CA ALA A 28 -9.02 4.00 -10.99
C ALA A 28 -7.66 3.94 -10.31
N GLY A 29 -6.61 3.54 -11.04
CA GLY A 29 -5.20 3.80 -10.67
C GLY A 29 -4.80 3.60 -9.20
N GLU A 30 -5.61 2.89 -8.46
CA GLU A 30 -5.42 2.67 -7.06
C GLU A 30 -4.42 1.54 -6.89
N ASN A 31 -3.24 1.91 -6.42
CA ASN A 31 -2.29 0.95 -5.95
C ASN A 31 -2.96 0.11 -4.88
N VAL A 32 -3.35 -1.10 -5.24
CA VAL A 32 -3.89 -2.08 -4.29
C VAL A 32 -2.82 -2.31 -3.24
N ARG A 33 -3.00 -1.71 -2.11
CA ARG A 33 -2.14 -1.93 -0.98
C ARG A 33 -2.62 -3.17 -0.29
N VAL A 34 -1.94 -4.22 -0.60
CA VAL A 34 -2.11 -5.45 0.14
C VAL A 34 -1.58 -5.15 1.54
N ASN A 35 -2.49 -4.92 2.45
CA ASN A 35 -2.18 -4.88 3.86
C ASN A 35 -1.96 -6.34 4.29
N VAL A 36 -0.85 -6.88 3.81
CA VAL A 36 -0.41 -8.20 4.25
C VAL A 36 0.12 -7.98 5.65
N THR A 37 -0.65 -8.38 6.62
CA THR A 37 -0.14 -8.65 7.96
C THR A 37 0.71 -9.90 7.84
N ASP A 38 1.76 -9.80 7.04
CA ASP A 38 2.69 -10.87 6.82
C ASP A 38 3.60 -10.91 8.03
N LYS A 39 3.55 -12.00 8.75
CA LYS A 39 4.46 -12.22 9.88
C LYS A 39 5.92 -12.21 9.44
N ASP A 40 6.16 -12.37 8.15
CA ASP A 40 7.47 -12.40 7.52
C ASP A 40 7.83 -11.06 6.85
N ALA A 41 6.93 -10.06 6.90
CA ALA A 41 7.26 -8.72 6.41
C ALA A 41 8.38 -8.11 7.23
N PRO A 42 9.41 -7.53 6.58
CA PRO A 42 10.47 -6.87 7.31
C PRO A 42 9.90 -5.79 8.22
N ALA A 43 10.43 -5.69 9.43
CA ALA A 43 10.02 -4.68 10.39
C ALA A 43 10.21 -3.28 9.81
N ALA A 44 9.38 -2.33 10.25
CA ALA A 44 9.56 -0.94 9.89
C ALA A 44 10.94 -0.46 10.33
N GLU A 45 11.63 0.25 9.44
CA GLU A 45 12.94 0.84 9.73
C GLU A 45 12.83 1.83 10.88
N ALA A 46 13.72 1.76 11.86
CA ALA A 46 13.86 2.81 12.85
C ALA A 46 14.58 4.00 12.20
N ILE A 47 13.92 5.12 12.09
CA ILE A 47 14.41 6.31 11.39
C ILE A 47 14.92 7.37 12.36
N ARG A 48 15.82 8.21 11.91
CA ARG A 48 16.35 9.32 12.71
C ARG A 48 15.42 10.53 12.69
N SER A 49 14.83 10.81 11.54
CA SER A 49 13.86 11.89 11.37
C SER A 49 13.03 11.69 10.13
N ALA A 50 11.88 12.32 10.10
CA ALA A 50 11.06 12.44 8.90
C ALA A 50 10.39 13.80 8.87
N ARG A 51 10.24 14.36 7.67
CA ARG A 51 9.51 15.61 7.45
C ARG A 51 8.93 15.63 6.04
N PHE A 52 7.88 16.37 5.88
CA PHE A 52 7.36 16.73 4.56
C PHE A 52 7.89 18.12 4.20
N ALA A 53 8.61 18.22 3.11
CA ALA A 53 9.21 19.47 2.66
C ALA A 53 9.27 19.48 1.14
N ASP A 54 8.96 20.61 0.54
CA ASP A 54 9.06 20.85 -0.91
C ASP A 54 8.36 19.78 -1.76
N GLY A 55 7.17 19.36 -1.35
CA GLY A 55 6.36 18.36 -2.08
C GLY A 55 6.93 16.95 -2.00
N ALA A 56 7.71 16.65 -0.99
CA ALA A 56 8.30 15.33 -0.79
C ALA A 56 8.32 14.91 0.68
N LEU A 57 8.31 13.61 0.90
CA LEU A 57 8.69 13.01 2.17
C LEU A 57 10.22 12.90 2.21
N VAL A 58 10.82 13.47 3.21
CA VAL A 58 12.26 13.42 3.48
C VAL A 58 12.49 12.62 4.74
N VAL A 59 13.20 11.51 4.64
CA VAL A 59 13.48 10.61 5.76
C VAL A 59 14.98 10.47 5.94
N ARG A 60 15.45 10.59 7.17
CA ARG A 60 16.85 10.34 7.52
C ARG A 60 16.97 8.96 8.16
N VAL A 61 17.82 8.12 7.58
CA VAL A 61 18.07 6.75 8.01
C VAL A 61 19.56 6.51 8.26
N ASP A 62 19.87 5.44 8.98
CA ASP A 62 21.26 5.01 9.11
C ASP A 62 21.82 4.53 7.76
N SER A 63 23.10 4.75 7.56
CA SER A 63 23.80 4.33 6.36
C SER A 63 25.23 3.91 6.67
N ASN A 64 25.67 2.85 6.00
CA ASN A 64 27.05 2.43 5.96
C ASN A 64 27.78 2.92 4.69
N GLY A 65 27.21 3.91 4.01
CA GLY A 65 27.78 4.59 2.85
C GLY A 65 27.15 4.27 1.51
N CYS A 66 26.30 3.26 1.42
CA CYS A 66 25.69 2.83 0.15
C CYS A 66 24.15 2.85 0.16
N THR A 67 23.54 3.34 1.20
CA THR A 67 22.07 3.38 1.33
C THR A 67 21.44 4.32 0.31
N GLN A 68 20.45 3.82 -0.41
CA GLN A 68 19.69 4.55 -1.43
C GLN A 68 18.18 4.36 -1.23
N ALA A 69 17.39 5.23 -1.84
CA ALA A 69 15.92 5.12 -1.79
C ALA A 69 15.41 3.78 -2.34
N SER A 70 16.07 3.23 -3.34
CA SER A 70 15.74 1.91 -3.93
C SER A 70 15.96 0.72 -2.99
N ASP A 71 16.62 0.94 -1.85
CA ASP A 71 16.81 -0.10 -0.84
C ASP A 71 15.62 -0.22 0.11
N PHE A 72 14.59 0.58 -0.11
CA PHE A 72 13.40 0.64 0.73
C PHE A 72 12.12 0.40 -0.04
N GLU A 73 11.16 -0.18 0.62
CA GLU A 73 9.76 -0.22 0.21
C GLU A 73 8.93 0.71 1.08
N LEU A 74 7.98 1.35 0.43
CA LEU A 74 7.02 2.22 1.07
C LEU A 74 5.65 1.56 1.08
N SER A 75 5.07 1.45 2.25
CA SER A 75 3.66 1.12 2.41
C SER A 75 2.91 2.39 2.73
N VAL A 76 1.95 2.75 1.91
CA VAL A 76 1.12 3.94 2.10
C VAL A 76 -0.32 3.48 2.22
N VAL A 77 -0.97 3.76 3.32
CA VAL A 77 -2.39 3.49 3.54
C VAL A 77 -3.16 4.78 3.36
N ASP A 78 -4.14 4.77 2.45
CA ASP A 78 -4.96 5.95 2.17
C ASP A 78 -5.80 6.33 3.37
N GLY A 79 -5.96 7.62 3.54
CA GLY A 79 -6.73 8.18 4.63
C GLY A 79 -6.45 9.67 4.77
N ALA A 80 -7.08 10.29 5.75
CA ALA A 80 -6.85 11.67 6.14
C ALA A 80 -6.50 11.73 7.63
N PRO A 81 -5.22 11.61 7.98
CA PRO A 81 -4.02 11.55 7.13
C PRO A 81 -3.74 10.17 6.52
N ALA A 82 -3.09 10.13 5.37
CA ALA A 82 -2.50 8.91 4.84
C ALA A 82 -1.36 8.43 5.75
N GLU A 83 -1.23 7.12 5.91
CA GLU A 83 -0.23 6.52 6.80
C GLU A 83 0.89 5.88 5.99
N ILE A 84 2.11 6.27 6.25
CA ILE A 84 3.29 5.84 5.51
C ILE A 84 4.22 5.05 6.41
N THR A 85 4.67 3.90 5.92
CA THR A 85 5.69 3.09 6.58
C THR A 85 6.83 2.82 5.61
N VAL A 86 8.04 3.08 6.04
CA VAL A 86 9.27 2.82 5.28
C VAL A 86 9.92 1.55 5.82
N ARG A 87 10.22 0.60 4.93
CA ARG A 87 10.87 -0.66 5.27
C ARG A 87 12.13 -0.84 4.44
N ARG A 88 13.23 -1.18 5.10
CA ARG A 88 14.45 -1.56 4.39
C ARG A 88 14.30 -2.97 3.83
N VAL A 89 14.51 -3.13 2.53
CA VAL A 89 14.45 -4.41 1.83
C VAL A 89 15.81 -4.87 1.31
N ARG A 90 16.80 -3.97 1.33
CA ARG A 90 18.18 -4.29 0.99
C ARG A 90 19.12 -3.77 2.06
N GLU A 91 19.97 -4.64 2.55
CA GLU A 91 20.97 -4.29 3.53
C GLU A 91 22.09 -3.45 2.92
N ASP A 92 22.59 -2.46 3.66
CA ASP A 92 23.76 -1.68 3.30
C ASP A 92 25.02 -2.39 3.79
N LEU A 93 25.69 -3.08 2.89
CA LEU A 93 26.91 -3.86 3.15
C LEU A 93 28.19 -3.05 3.04
N CYS A 94 28.13 -1.78 2.76
CA CYS A 94 29.29 -0.89 2.74
C CYS A 94 29.87 -0.71 4.12
N LYS A 95 31.13 -0.28 4.18
CA LYS A 95 31.90 -0.15 5.42
C LYS A 95 32.35 1.30 5.67
N ALA A 96 31.60 2.24 5.15
CA ALA A 96 31.86 3.67 5.29
C ALA A 96 30.69 4.31 6.08
N LEU A 97 30.63 4.01 7.37
CA LEU A 97 29.55 4.53 8.25
C LEU A 97 29.40 6.04 8.08
N ALA A 98 28.18 6.47 7.77
CA ALA A 98 27.78 7.86 7.75
C ALA A 98 27.23 8.23 9.15
N PRO A 99 27.95 8.98 9.99
CA PRO A 99 27.54 9.25 11.39
C PRO A 99 26.19 9.93 11.50
N ASP A 100 25.86 10.80 10.54
CA ASP A 100 24.61 11.55 10.49
C ASP A 100 23.51 10.84 9.69
N GLY A 101 23.81 9.64 9.18
CA GLY A 101 22.91 8.93 8.28
C GLY A 101 22.81 9.59 6.90
N VAL A 102 21.81 9.21 6.14
CA VAL A 102 21.54 9.73 4.81
C VAL A 102 20.08 10.19 4.71
N GLU A 103 19.83 11.26 3.99
CA GLU A 103 18.48 11.69 3.66
C GLU A 103 18.01 11.03 2.36
N LEU A 104 16.84 10.44 2.45
CA LEU A 104 16.11 9.87 1.31
C LEU A 104 14.89 10.72 1.04
N ARG A 105 14.49 10.81 -0.23
CA ARG A 105 13.36 11.63 -0.67
C ARG A 105 12.44 10.82 -1.56
N TRP A 106 11.15 10.94 -1.30
CA TRP A 106 10.08 10.43 -2.15
C TRP A 106 9.08 11.55 -2.42
N SER A 107 8.81 11.82 -3.68
CA SER A 107 7.81 12.82 -4.06
C SER A 107 6.40 12.36 -3.67
N TYR A 108 5.44 13.26 -3.62
CA TYR A 108 4.04 12.88 -3.44
C TYR A 108 3.57 11.90 -4.52
N ALA A 109 4.06 12.06 -5.76
CA ALA A 109 3.77 11.14 -6.84
C ALA A 109 4.31 9.73 -6.57
N ASP A 110 5.52 9.61 -6.02
CA ASP A 110 6.10 8.31 -5.63
C ASP A 110 5.28 7.64 -4.51
N LEU A 111 4.65 8.43 -3.67
CA LEU A 111 3.77 7.97 -2.60
C LEU A 111 2.34 7.68 -3.07
N GLY A 112 2.00 8.03 -4.31
CA GLY A 112 0.63 7.96 -4.81
C GLY A 112 -0.33 8.91 -4.13
N LEU A 113 0.17 10.04 -3.63
CA LEU A 113 -0.60 11.06 -2.93
C LEU A 113 -0.73 12.32 -3.78
N GLU A 114 -1.84 13.03 -3.60
CA GLU A 114 -2.02 14.36 -4.15
C GLU A 114 -1.12 15.38 -3.44
N PRO A 115 -0.59 16.38 -4.15
CA PRO A 115 0.20 17.44 -3.55
C PRO A 115 -0.54 18.13 -2.40
N GLY A 116 0.10 18.20 -1.24
CA GLY A 116 -0.49 18.79 -0.03
C GLY A 116 -1.48 17.90 0.74
N ALA A 117 -1.66 16.66 0.32
CA ALA A 117 -2.47 15.70 1.07
C ALA A 117 -1.90 15.50 2.50
N PRO A 118 -2.75 15.46 3.53
CA PRO A 118 -2.28 15.17 4.87
C PRO A 118 -1.74 13.74 4.95
N ALA A 119 -0.54 13.60 5.50
CA ALA A 119 0.10 12.30 5.65
C ALA A 119 0.96 12.26 6.92
N ARG A 120 1.15 11.05 7.46
CA ARG A 120 2.00 10.81 8.61
C ARG A 120 2.85 9.57 8.39
N ILE A 121 4.02 9.55 9.00
CA ILE A 121 4.89 8.38 9.00
C ILE A 121 4.70 7.60 10.30
N LEU A 122 4.67 6.26 10.18
CA LEU A 122 4.47 5.36 11.31
C LEU A 122 5.75 4.72 11.82
N ASN A 123 6.87 4.99 11.18
CA ASN A 123 8.16 4.43 11.59
C ASN A 123 8.56 4.85 13.00
N PRO A 124 9.16 3.95 13.79
CA PRO A 124 9.74 4.32 15.09
C PRO A 124 10.91 5.28 14.88
N LEU A 125 11.02 6.26 15.76
CA LEU A 125 12.18 7.15 15.85
C LEU A 125 13.24 6.57 16.76
N LYS A 126 14.51 6.82 16.41
CA LYS A 126 15.66 6.53 17.28
C LYS A 126 15.88 7.66 18.25
#